data_073893b6bb3c6b5c49b169c2333eea18
#
_entry.id   073893b6bb3c6b5c49b169c2333eea18
#
_cell.length_a   1.000
_cell.length_b   1.000
_cell.length_c   1.000
_cell.angle_alpha   90.00
_cell.angle_beta   90.00
_cell.angle_gamma   90.00
#
_symmetry.space_group_name_H-M   'P 1'
#
loop_
_entity.id
_entity.type
_entity.pdbx_description
1 polymer ?
#
loop_
_entity_poly.entity_id
_entity_poly.type
_entity_poly.pdbx_seq_one_letter_code
_entity_poly.pdbx_strand_id
1 'polypeptide(L)'
;MMDTAGYLTELKKLLNDVIKESVKSGSDGSESDFVDRGKFYLERLMLGEYIGQGRFFNRHSKDQANLEKTWEEIRPEIEQHIAEILKKCRSRKMVTEIRQLTAQTLIKEAMNKAELKCLIVPQTYRAKVAVRLGRNNKFVFYISYKRTAEDLERCIPAVKTMIEMMENLGSLASIQKMQPYENW
;
A
#
# COMPACT_ATOMS: atom_id res chain seq x y z
N MET A 1 34.10 8.39 13.00
CA MET A 1 33.02 8.15 14.00
C MET A 1 31.93 9.15 13.66
N MET A 2 30.71 8.67 13.45
CA MET A 2 29.55 9.53 13.18
C MET A 2 29.25 10.37 14.43
N ASP A 3 28.85 11.62 14.28
CA ASP A 3 28.39 12.42 15.41
C ASP A 3 26.89 12.11 15.71
N THR A 4 26.37 12.63 16.82
CA THR A 4 24.97 12.43 17.24
C THR A 4 23.99 12.86 16.14
N ALA A 5 24.27 13.95 15.41
CA ALA A 5 23.43 14.44 14.32
C ALA A 5 23.43 13.50 13.12
N GLY A 6 24.55 12.87 12.82
CA GLY A 6 24.68 11.85 11.79
C GLY A 6 23.86 10.61 12.12
N TYR A 7 23.94 10.12 13.36
CA TYR A 7 23.10 8.99 13.82
C TYR A 7 21.62 9.32 13.74
N LEU A 8 21.21 10.50 14.18
CA LEU A 8 19.81 10.94 14.10
C LEU A 8 19.28 10.93 12.67
N THR A 9 20.10 11.45 11.72
CA THR A 9 19.73 11.50 10.31
C THR A 9 19.53 10.11 9.71
N GLU A 10 20.46 9.19 9.94
CA GLU A 10 20.35 7.82 9.43
C GLU A 10 19.20 7.05 10.09
N LEU A 11 18.97 7.23 11.39
CA LEU A 11 17.84 6.62 12.08
C LEU A 11 16.49 7.11 11.53
N LYS A 12 16.33 8.41 11.32
CA LYS A 12 15.10 8.97 10.71
C LYS A 12 14.84 8.36 9.33
N LYS A 13 15.86 8.14 8.53
CA LYS A 13 15.77 7.50 7.22
C LYS A 13 15.32 6.04 7.33
N LEU A 14 15.98 5.23 8.16
CA LEU A 14 15.64 3.82 8.38
C LEU A 14 14.21 3.66 8.91
N LEU A 15 13.83 4.45 9.91
CA LEU A 15 12.49 4.42 10.48
C LEU A 15 11.40 4.82 9.48
N ASN A 16 11.66 5.81 8.61
CA ASN A 16 10.75 6.19 7.54
C ASN A 16 10.36 4.99 6.66
N ASP A 17 11.34 4.20 6.25
CA ASP A 17 11.10 3.08 5.34
C ASP A 17 10.36 1.95 6.06
N VAL A 18 10.76 1.64 7.29
CA VAL A 18 10.12 0.60 8.11
C VAL A 18 8.67 0.95 8.44
N ILE A 19 8.40 2.20 8.85
CA ILE A 19 7.03 2.64 9.17
C ILE A 19 6.14 2.63 7.94
N LYS A 20 6.62 3.11 6.79
CA LYS A 20 5.87 3.09 5.54
C LYS A 20 5.49 1.68 5.12
N GLU A 21 6.44 0.74 5.20
CA GLU A 21 6.19 -0.66 4.83
C GLU A 21 5.25 -1.35 5.83
N SER A 22 5.40 -1.09 7.13
CA SER A 22 4.50 -1.60 8.17
C SER A 22 3.05 -1.15 7.96
N VAL A 23 2.83 0.14 7.76
CA VAL A 23 1.48 0.69 7.52
C VAL A 23 0.89 0.17 6.21
N LYS A 24 1.70 0.01 5.16
CA LYS A 24 1.27 -0.54 3.87
C LYS A 24 0.87 -2.00 3.95
N SER A 25 1.62 -2.82 4.69
CA SER A 25 1.32 -4.26 4.88
C SER A 25 0.15 -4.51 5.83
N GLY A 26 -0.33 -3.48 6.54
CA GLY A 26 -1.39 -3.63 7.54
C GLY A 26 -0.90 -4.16 8.89
N SER A 27 0.40 -4.31 9.07
CA SER A 27 1.05 -4.61 10.34
C SER A 27 1.14 -3.30 11.15
N ASP A 28 0.11 -3.00 11.90
CA ASP A 28 -0.03 -1.72 12.64
C ASP A 28 0.80 -1.78 13.93
N GLY A 29 2.11 -1.51 13.82
CA GLY A 29 3.00 -1.37 14.97
C GLY A 29 2.62 -0.14 15.81
N SER A 30 2.75 -0.24 17.12
CA SER A 30 2.59 0.91 18.04
C SER A 30 3.76 1.90 17.92
N GLU A 31 3.58 3.11 18.41
CA GLU A 31 4.70 4.07 18.48
C GLU A 31 5.88 3.50 19.28
N SER A 32 5.60 2.82 20.40
CA SER A 32 6.62 2.18 21.23
C SER A 32 7.43 1.12 20.48
N ASP A 33 6.78 0.31 19.63
CA ASP A 33 7.49 -0.70 18.82
C ASP A 33 8.50 -0.06 17.87
N PHE A 34 8.16 1.10 17.32
CA PHE A 34 9.09 1.82 16.42
C PHE A 34 10.18 2.56 17.19
N VAL A 35 9.91 3.01 18.43
CA VAL A 35 10.94 3.58 19.32
C VAL A 35 11.98 2.52 19.70
N ASP A 36 11.52 1.32 20.07
CA ASP A 36 12.40 0.19 20.39
C ASP A 36 13.26 -0.24 19.18
N ARG A 37 12.64 -0.25 17.98
CA ARG A 37 13.39 -0.48 16.72
C ARG A 37 14.40 0.63 16.46
N GLY A 38 14.08 1.87 16.78
CA GLY A 38 15.02 2.99 16.67
C GLY A 38 16.25 2.78 17.54
N LYS A 39 16.08 2.38 18.80
CA LYS A 39 17.20 2.04 19.70
C LYS A 39 18.02 0.88 19.16
N PHE A 40 17.36 -0.18 18.67
CA PHE A 40 18.04 -1.32 18.05
C PHE A 40 18.85 -0.93 16.81
N TYR A 41 18.33 -0.06 15.95
CA TYR A 41 19.06 0.43 14.77
C TYR A 41 20.23 1.33 15.16
N LEU A 42 20.11 2.16 16.20
CA LEU A 42 21.24 2.92 16.73
C LEU A 42 22.37 2.00 17.19
N GLU A 43 22.03 0.97 17.96
CA GLU A 43 22.99 -0.04 18.37
C GLU A 43 23.72 -0.65 17.17
N ARG A 44 22.97 -1.02 16.12
CA ARG A 44 23.55 -1.59 14.89
C ARG A 44 24.46 -0.62 14.15
N LEU A 45 24.08 0.65 14.04
CA LEU A 45 24.90 1.68 13.39
C LEU A 45 26.21 1.89 14.16
N MET A 46 26.14 2.01 15.48
CA MET A 46 27.33 2.17 16.32
C MET A 46 28.25 0.95 16.24
N LEU A 47 27.69 -0.26 16.25
CA LEU A 47 28.43 -1.50 16.08
C LEU A 47 29.11 -1.59 14.70
N GLY A 48 28.41 -1.18 13.62
CA GLY A 48 28.97 -1.13 12.26
C GLY A 48 30.19 -0.24 12.17
N GLU A 49 30.21 0.89 12.84
CA GLU A 49 31.39 1.77 12.92
C GLU A 49 32.57 1.10 13.64
N TYR A 50 32.30 0.40 14.74
CA TYR A 50 33.34 -0.34 15.46
C TYR A 50 33.94 -1.47 14.63
N ILE A 51 33.13 -2.22 13.87
CA ILE A 51 33.60 -3.27 12.97
C ILE A 51 34.45 -2.67 11.85
N GLY A 52 34.00 -1.59 11.21
CA GLY A 52 34.72 -0.91 10.14
C GLY A 52 36.07 -0.33 10.57
N GLN A 53 36.28 -0.10 11.88
CA GLN A 53 37.54 0.35 12.46
C GLN A 53 38.48 -0.80 12.90
N GLY A 54 38.15 -2.05 12.58
CA GLY A 54 38.98 -3.22 12.89
C GLY A 54 39.00 -3.58 14.40
N ARG A 55 38.06 -3.05 15.15
CA ARG A 55 37.97 -3.38 16.60
C ARG A 55 37.11 -4.62 16.77
N PHE A 56 37.74 -5.68 17.26
CA PHE A 56 37.05 -6.91 17.63
C PHE A 56 36.13 -6.70 18.83
N PHE A 57 34.93 -7.31 18.73
CA PHE A 57 33.89 -7.26 19.73
C PHE A 57 34.31 -7.78 21.09
N ASN A 58 34.53 -6.89 22.02
CA ASN A 58 34.12 -7.10 23.41
C ASN A 58 33.14 -5.99 23.73
N ARG A 59 31.91 -6.30 24.09
CA ARG A 59 30.93 -5.34 24.64
C ARG A 59 31.48 -4.77 25.92
N HIS A 60 32.33 -3.76 25.81
CA HIS A 60 32.82 -3.07 26.97
C HIS A 60 31.71 -2.17 27.53
N SER A 61 31.59 -2.10 28.84
CA SER A 61 30.66 -1.23 29.58
C SER A 61 30.66 0.23 29.10
N LYS A 62 31.78 0.71 28.55
CA LYS A 62 31.89 2.04 27.95
C LYS A 62 31.09 2.21 26.66
N ASP A 63 31.00 1.17 25.83
CA ASP A 63 30.27 1.25 24.55
C ASP A 63 28.77 1.26 24.81
N GLN A 64 28.33 0.55 25.84
CA GLN A 64 26.93 0.56 26.26
C GLN A 64 26.54 1.89 26.91
N ALA A 65 27.41 2.49 27.71
CA ALA A 65 27.19 3.81 28.30
C ALA A 65 27.12 4.91 27.21
N ASN A 66 27.95 4.81 26.18
CA ASN A 66 27.87 5.72 25.03
C ASN A 66 26.58 5.54 24.22
N LEU A 67 26.13 4.30 24.02
CA LEU A 67 24.85 4.02 23.36
C LEU A 67 23.68 4.63 24.13
N GLU A 68 23.59 4.39 25.44
CA GLU A 68 22.53 4.93 26.27
C GLU A 68 22.56 6.46 26.28
N LYS A 69 23.73 7.07 26.41
CA LYS A 69 23.89 8.53 26.37
C LYS A 69 23.43 9.09 25.02
N THR A 70 23.88 8.53 23.92
CA THR A 70 23.49 8.97 22.58
C THR A 70 21.99 8.78 22.37
N TRP A 71 21.43 7.64 22.83
CA TRP A 71 20.00 7.38 22.74
C TRP A 71 19.17 8.42 23.49
N GLU A 72 19.51 8.72 24.73
CA GLU A 72 18.80 9.73 25.54
C GLU A 72 18.84 11.12 24.90
N GLU A 73 19.92 11.46 24.21
CA GLU A 73 20.05 12.74 23.50
C GLU A 73 19.09 12.82 22.29
N ILE A 74 18.95 11.73 21.49
CA ILE A 74 18.20 11.77 20.22
C ILE A 74 16.77 11.24 20.36
N ARG A 75 16.45 10.51 21.40
CA ARG A 75 15.17 9.87 21.64
C ARG A 75 13.96 10.80 21.46
N PRO A 76 13.93 12.02 22.05
CA PRO A 76 12.77 12.89 21.92
C PRO A 76 12.48 13.27 20.45
N GLU A 77 13.53 13.51 19.66
CA GLU A 77 13.38 13.82 18.24
C GLU A 77 12.95 12.61 17.43
N ILE A 78 13.39 11.42 17.81
CA ILE A 78 12.96 10.16 17.16
C ILE A 78 11.49 9.87 17.47
N GLU A 79 11.04 10.03 18.72
CA GLU A 79 9.64 9.86 19.11
C GLU A 79 8.73 10.83 18.34
N GLN A 80 9.09 12.10 18.28
CA GLN A 80 8.35 13.08 17.50
C GLN A 80 8.28 12.69 16.01
N HIS A 81 9.41 12.30 15.44
CA HIS A 81 9.50 11.91 14.04
C HIS A 81 8.62 10.68 13.73
N ILE A 82 8.63 9.67 14.61
CA ILE A 82 7.78 8.47 14.49
C ILE A 82 6.30 8.88 14.50
N ALA A 83 5.88 9.68 15.46
CA ALA A 83 4.49 10.15 15.57
C ALA A 83 4.03 10.90 14.31
N GLU A 84 4.86 11.80 13.78
CA GLU A 84 4.55 12.53 12.55
C GLU A 84 4.42 11.62 11.32
N ILE A 85 5.34 10.67 11.16
CA ILE A 85 5.31 9.74 10.02
C ILE A 85 4.12 8.79 10.11
N LEU A 86 3.83 8.23 11.29
CA LEU A 86 2.68 7.37 11.50
C LEU A 86 1.38 8.10 11.19
N LYS A 87 1.20 9.31 11.71
CA LYS A 87 0.03 10.15 11.42
C LYS A 87 -0.13 10.38 9.91
N LYS A 88 0.95 10.72 9.22
CA LYS A 88 0.96 10.96 7.77
C LYS A 88 0.63 9.69 6.97
N CYS A 89 1.21 8.55 7.34
CA CYS A 89 0.99 7.28 6.66
C CYS A 89 -0.42 6.76 6.88
N ARG A 90 -0.95 6.80 8.12
CA ARG A 90 -2.31 6.39 8.46
C ARG A 90 -3.36 7.26 7.77
N SER A 91 -3.16 8.58 7.74
CA SER A 91 -4.05 9.49 7.01
C SER A 91 -4.10 9.19 5.52
N ARG A 92 -2.95 8.91 4.88
CA ARG A 92 -2.89 8.53 3.46
C ARG A 92 -3.57 7.21 3.18
N LYS A 93 -3.39 6.21 4.05
CA LYS A 93 -4.05 4.91 3.94
C LYS A 93 -5.57 5.08 4.01
N MET A 94 -6.06 5.79 5.01
CA MET A 94 -7.49 6.08 5.19
C MET A 94 -8.10 6.79 3.98
N VAL A 95 -7.43 7.83 3.44
CA VAL A 95 -7.89 8.53 2.23
C VAL A 95 -7.95 7.58 1.02
N THR A 96 -6.97 6.68 0.90
CA THR A 96 -6.96 5.70 -0.19
C THR A 96 -8.11 4.69 -0.04
N GLU A 97 -8.36 4.20 1.15
CA GLU A 97 -9.47 3.27 1.45
C GLU A 97 -10.83 3.92 1.18
N ILE A 98 -11.03 5.17 1.62
CA ILE A 98 -12.26 5.92 1.33
C ILE A 98 -12.47 6.07 -0.18
N ARG A 99 -11.43 6.45 -0.93
CA ARG A 99 -11.51 6.56 -2.39
C ARG A 99 -11.89 5.24 -3.06
N GLN A 100 -11.31 4.14 -2.60
CA GLN A 100 -11.63 2.81 -3.12
C GLN A 100 -13.08 2.43 -2.86
N LEU A 101 -13.57 2.65 -1.62
CA LEU A 101 -14.95 2.36 -1.25
C LEU A 101 -15.93 3.21 -2.05
N THR A 102 -15.68 4.52 -2.16
CA THR A 102 -16.52 5.43 -2.96
C THR A 102 -16.58 4.99 -4.41
N ALA A 103 -15.42 4.67 -5.02
CA ALA A 103 -15.38 4.22 -6.40
C ALA A 103 -16.10 2.88 -6.61
N GLN A 104 -15.98 1.96 -5.67
CA GLN A 104 -16.72 0.67 -5.73
C GLN A 104 -18.23 0.89 -5.66
N THR A 105 -18.70 1.81 -4.82
CA THR A 105 -20.13 2.18 -4.74
C THR A 105 -20.61 2.75 -6.06
N LEU A 106 -19.88 3.71 -6.64
CA LEU A 106 -20.22 4.29 -7.94
C LEU A 106 -20.26 3.24 -9.06
N ILE A 107 -19.29 2.34 -9.10
CA ILE A 107 -19.26 1.22 -10.08
C ILE A 107 -20.49 0.33 -9.89
N LYS A 108 -20.80 -0.05 -8.65
CA LYS A 108 -21.95 -0.88 -8.34
C LYS A 108 -23.28 -0.23 -8.76
N GLU A 109 -23.42 1.06 -8.48
CA GLU A 109 -24.61 1.82 -8.89
C GLU A 109 -24.75 1.90 -10.41
N ALA A 110 -23.66 2.20 -11.12
CA ALA A 110 -23.65 2.25 -12.58
C ALA A 110 -23.98 0.89 -13.22
N MET A 111 -23.44 -0.21 -12.67
CA MET A 111 -23.76 -1.56 -13.12
C MET A 111 -25.22 -1.92 -12.86
N ASN A 112 -25.76 -1.54 -11.70
CA ASN A 112 -27.16 -1.77 -11.36
C ASN A 112 -28.11 -0.98 -12.28
N LYS A 113 -27.79 0.31 -12.56
CA LYS A 113 -28.54 1.12 -13.53
C LYS A 113 -28.57 0.49 -14.93
N ALA A 114 -27.49 -0.15 -15.33
CA ALA A 114 -27.40 -0.89 -16.59
C ALA A 114 -28.01 -2.29 -16.54
N GLU A 115 -28.56 -2.72 -15.40
CA GLU A 115 -29.13 -4.05 -15.17
C GLU A 115 -28.12 -5.19 -15.36
N LEU A 116 -26.82 -4.90 -15.19
CA LEU A 116 -25.74 -5.89 -15.31
C LEU A 116 -25.45 -6.53 -13.96
N LYS A 117 -25.77 -7.82 -13.83
CA LYS A 117 -25.39 -8.63 -12.67
C LYS A 117 -23.90 -8.95 -12.74
N CYS A 118 -23.11 -8.42 -11.82
CA CYS A 118 -21.67 -8.59 -11.83
C CYS A 118 -21.10 -8.88 -10.45
N LEU A 119 -19.90 -9.48 -10.42
CA LEU A 119 -19.04 -9.58 -9.25
C LEU A 119 -17.98 -8.48 -9.37
N ILE A 120 -17.86 -7.64 -8.35
CA ILE A 120 -16.85 -6.59 -8.27
C ILE A 120 -15.80 -7.03 -7.24
N VAL A 121 -14.56 -7.21 -7.69
CA VAL A 121 -13.42 -7.58 -6.84
C VAL A 121 -12.47 -6.39 -6.78
N PRO A 122 -12.28 -5.80 -5.60
CA PRO A 122 -11.37 -4.68 -5.44
C PRO A 122 -9.91 -5.08 -5.67
N GLN A 123 -9.14 -4.21 -6.31
CA GLN A 123 -7.70 -4.27 -6.46
C GLN A 123 -7.11 -2.92 -6.03
N THR A 124 -5.79 -2.79 -5.99
CA THR A 124 -5.10 -1.59 -5.47
C THR A 124 -5.52 -0.28 -6.16
N TYR A 125 -5.65 -0.28 -7.50
CA TYR A 125 -5.92 0.96 -8.26
C TYR A 125 -7.16 0.87 -9.16
N ARG A 126 -7.79 -0.29 -9.23
CA ARG A 126 -8.91 -0.59 -10.12
C ARG A 126 -9.81 -1.66 -9.51
N ALA A 127 -11.05 -1.72 -9.95
CA ALA A 127 -11.93 -2.86 -9.68
C ALA A 127 -11.88 -3.85 -10.85
N LYS A 128 -11.79 -5.13 -10.56
CA LYS A 128 -12.05 -6.20 -11.51
C LYS A 128 -13.54 -6.49 -11.50
N VAL A 129 -14.20 -6.32 -12.64
CA VAL A 129 -15.63 -6.57 -12.79
C VAL A 129 -15.83 -7.80 -13.65
N ALA A 130 -16.58 -8.77 -13.16
CA ALA A 130 -16.90 -9.99 -13.87
C ALA A 130 -18.42 -10.09 -14.06
N VAL A 131 -18.87 -10.10 -15.30
CA VAL A 131 -20.26 -10.31 -15.72
C VAL A 131 -20.40 -11.75 -16.20
N ARG A 132 -21.45 -12.45 -15.76
CA ARG A 132 -21.71 -13.82 -16.17
C ARG A 132 -22.33 -13.82 -17.57
N LEU A 133 -21.79 -14.65 -18.46
CA LEU A 133 -22.30 -14.91 -19.80
C LEU A 133 -22.73 -16.37 -19.88
N GLY A 134 -24.03 -16.62 -20.00
CA GLY A 134 -24.55 -17.98 -20.03
C GLY A 134 -24.21 -18.83 -18.79
N ARG A 135 -24.07 -20.16 -18.96
CA ARG A 135 -23.87 -21.08 -17.83
C ARG A 135 -22.43 -21.10 -17.28
N ASN A 136 -21.41 -21.07 -18.13
CA ASN A 136 -20.03 -21.36 -17.76
C ASN A 136 -19.03 -20.25 -18.09
N ASN A 137 -19.45 -19.18 -18.75
CA ASN A 137 -18.56 -18.12 -19.21
C ASN A 137 -18.77 -16.82 -18.43
N LYS A 138 -17.73 -16.01 -18.40
CA LYS A 138 -17.75 -14.69 -17.80
C LYS A 138 -16.97 -13.69 -18.66
N PHE A 139 -17.50 -12.50 -18.82
CA PHE A 139 -16.78 -11.36 -19.36
C PHE A 139 -16.12 -10.62 -18.22
N VAL A 140 -14.82 -10.36 -18.33
CA VAL A 140 -14.03 -9.70 -17.28
C VAL A 140 -13.42 -8.43 -17.84
N PHE A 141 -13.61 -7.33 -17.13
CA PHE A 141 -13.00 -6.05 -17.45
C PHE A 141 -12.60 -5.32 -16.17
N TYR A 142 -11.83 -4.22 -16.33
CA TYR A 142 -11.28 -3.48 -15.21
C TYR A 142 -11.72 -2.03 -15.29
N ILE A 143 -12.11 -1.47 -14.15
CA ILE A 143 -12.49 -0.06 -14.01
C ILE A 143 -11.54 0.63 -13.04
N SER A 144 -10.83 1.65 -13.51
CA SER A 144 -9.96 2.46 -12.67
C SER A 144 -10.77 3.25 -11.64
N TYR A 145 -10.27 3.34 -10.41
CA TYR A 145 -10.85 4.16 -9.34
C TYR A 145 -10.75 5.68 -9.58
N LYS A 146 -10.08 6.08 -10.65
CA LYS A 146 -10.01 7.48 -11.08
C LYS A 146 -11.22 7.92 -11.94
N ARG A 147 -12.07 6.97 -12.38
CA ARG A 147 -13.23 7.26 -13.19
C ARG A 147 -14.29 8.00 -12.38
N THR A 148 -14.86 9.04 -12.95
CA THR A 148 -15.98 9.79 -12.39
C THR A 148 -17.32 9.07 -12.63
N ALA A 149 -18.39 9.52 -11.97
CA ALA A 149 -19.73 9.02 -12.24
C ALA A 149 -20.14 9.22 -13.72
N GLU A 150 -19.80 10.38 -14.30
CA GLU A 150 -20.06 10.70 -15.71
C GLU A 150 -19.30 9.79 -16.69
N ASP A 151 -18.04 9.44 -16.34
CA ASP A 151 -17.27 8.46 -17.11
C ASP A 151 -17.94 7.09 -17.11
N LEU A 152 -18.45 6.66 -15.95
CA LEU A 152 -19.13 5.39 -15.79
C LEU A 152 -20.47 5.37 -16.55
N GLU A 153 -21.23 6.45 -16.49
CA GLU A 153 -22.48 6.58 -17.24
C GLU A 153 -22.29 6.51 -18.76
N ARG A 154 -21.15 6.94 -19.27
CA ARG A 154 -20.78 6.79 -20.69
C ARG A 154 -20.25 5.42 -21.05
N CYS A 155 -19.41 4.83 -20.20
CA CYS A 155 -18.71 3.58 -20.50
C CYS A 155 -19.57 2.34 -20.29
N ILE A 156 -20.39 2.30 -19.23
CA ILE A 156 -21.15 1.09 -18.87
C ILE A 156 -22.20 0.71 -19.91
N PRO A 157 -22.96 1.62 -20.54
CA PRO A 157 -23.86 1.28 -21.65
C PRO A 157 -23.13 0.62 -22.83
N ALA A 158 -21.95 1.11 -23.19
CA ALA A 158 -21.15 0.51 -24.26
C ALA A 158 -20.69 -0.92 -23.89
N VAL A 159 -20.32 -1.13 -22.64
CA VAL A 159 -19.99 -2.50 -22.13
C VAL A 159 -21.21 -3.40 -22.19
N LYS A 160 -22.41 -2.91 -21.83
CA LYS A 160 -23.67 -3.66 -21.93
C LYS A 160 -23.93 -4.09 -23.37
N THR A 161 -23.85 -3.17 -24.32
CA THR A 161 -24.01 -3.46 -25.75
C THR A 161 -23.01 -4.53 -26.23
N MET A 162 -21.73 -4.45 -25.81
CA MET A 162 -20.74 -5.49 -26.14
C MET A 162 -21.12 -6.86 -25.57
N ILE A 163 -21.62 -6.92 -24.35
CA ILE A 163 -22.05 -8.17 -23.70
C ILE A 163 -23.23 -8.77 -24.48
N GLU A 164 -24.24 -7.97 -24.81
CA GLU A 164 -25.42 -8.37 -25.59
C GLU A 164 -25.02 -8.89 -26.98
N MET A 165 -24.10 -8.22 -27.67
CA MET A 165 -23.55 -8.68 -28.94
C MET A 165 -22.83 -10.03 -28.80
N MET A 166 -22.05 -10.23 -27.74
CA MET A 166 -21.35 -11.49 -27.49
C MET A 166 -22.32 -12.62 -27.19
N GLU A 167 -23.40 -12.39 -26.46
CA GLU A 167 -24.44 -13.37 -26.19
C GLU A 167 -25.20 -13.76 -27.47
N ASN A 168 -25.52 -12.80 -28.32
CA ASN A 168 -26.22 -12.99 -29.57
C ASN A 168 -25.41 -13.72 -30.65
N LEU A 169 -24.06 -13.54 -30.65
CA LEU A 169 -23.19 -14.23 -31.61
C LEU A 169 -23.09 -15.73 -31.36
N GLY A 170 -23.65 -16.28 -30.27
CA GLY A 170 -23.83 -17.72 -30.02
C GLY A 170 -22.53 -18.54 -29.94
N SER A 171 -21.38 -17.92 -30.11
CA SER A 171 -20.07 -18.56 -30.17
C SER A 171 -19.25 -18.28 -28.91
N LEU A 172 -19.68 -18.85 -27.80
CA LEU A 172 -18.97 -18.78 -26.52
C LEU A 172 -17.52 -19.30 -26.61
N ALA A 173 -17.20 -20.17 -27.57
CA ALA A 173 -15.85 -20.66 -27.83
C ALA A 173 -14.91 -19.57 -28.38
N SER A 174 -15.44 -18.56 -29.11
CA SER A 174 -14.67 -17.42 -29.61
C SER A 174 -14.33 -16.42 -28.51
N ILE A 175 -15.16 -16.31 -27.50
CA ILE A 175 -15.00 -15.38 -26.36
C ILE A 175 -13.86 -15.83 -25.45
N GLN A 176 -13.63 -17.14 -25.31
CA GLN A 176 -12.51 -17.68 -24.51
C GLN A 176 -11.12 -17.29 -25.07
N LYS A 177 -11.04 -16.96 -26.37
CA LYS A 177 -9.81 -16.54 -27.03
C LYS A 177 -9.59 -15.03 -27.02
N MET A 178 -10.61 -14.24 -26.70
CA MET A 178 -10.45 -12.80 -26.53
C MET A 178 -9.75 -12.54 -25.18
N GLN A 179 -8.51 -12.11 -25.25
CA GLN A 179 -7.81 -11.60 -24.06
C GLN A 179 -8.58 -10.37 -23.54
N PRO A 180 -8.78 -10.26 -22.23
CA PRO A 180 -9.39 -9.06 -21.67
C PRO A 180 -8.54 -7.86 -22.06
N TYR A 181 -9.17 -6.82 -22.59
CA TYR A 181 -8.49 -5.57 -22.86
C TYR A 181 -7.91 -5.01 -21.56
N GLU A 182 -6.59 -5.03 -21.45
CA GLU A 182 -5.89 -4.54 -20.25
C GLU A 182 -5.87 -3.00 -20.15
N ASN A 183 -6.40 -2.29 -21.14
CA ASN A 183 -6.26 -0.84 -21.30
C ASN A 183 -7.60 -0.09 -21.32
N TRP A 184 -8.38 -0.24 -20.24
CA TRP A 184 -9.54 0.64 -20.01
C TRP A 184 -9.32 1.49 -18.77
#